data_31ca472a6a484f9b2f87174399c0fe23
#
_entry.id   31ca472a6a484f9b2f87174399c0fe23
#
_cell.length_a   1.000
_cell.length_b   1.000
_cell.length_c   1.000
_cell.angle_alpha   90.00
_cell.angle_beta   90.00
_cell.angle_gamma   90.00
#
_symmetry.space_group_name_H-M   'P 1'
#
loop_
_entity.id
_entity.type
_entity.pdbx_description
1 polymer ?
#
loop_
_entity_poly.entity_id
_entity_poly.type
_entity_poly.pdbx_seq_one_letter_code
_entity_poly.pdbx_strand_id
1 'polypeptide(L)'
;MFAFPANAADALQWSGFALLRGSNGAERGPLREEPLSAQLQAGIDWTPSPFARAHLHLIARSDGADARRGHFGIAEAYVDANLRPGQDRLRLRAGAFFFPSSRENVDALWETAYTITPSALNSWLGEELRPIGLDAAYTHRGLTAGTTLFRGNDTFGAIPAARGWSLRDHWITLGEWIPVDPEYFTSVSAENDHRLGWSARGQWIGANALVQLTHIDNHADGLEYGRLFDWGTRFDIAGAEYTAGDWTFAAETGWGPTFLIVQGQKFTTNLRASYALVSRRWARGRATVRADAFSAARHEHAITLAYFWMLRGRLRPAVELTSMGGDQRVIVQLRYSFASGR
;
A
#
# COMPACT_ATOMS: atom_id res chain seq x y z
N MET A 1 0.22 -36.05 14.71
CA MET A 1 0.51 -35.50 16.06
C MET A 1 1.31 -34.20 15.81
N PHE A 2 0.68 -33.03 15.95
CA PHE A 2 1.35 -31.73 15.75
C PHE A 2 2.06 -31.39 17.06
N ALA A 3 3.39 -31.41 17.04
CA ALA A 3 4.18 -30.94 18.19
C ALA A 3 4.09 -29.40 18.21
N PHE A 4 3.49 -28.84 19.23
CA PHE A 4 3.57 -27.41 19.53
C PHE A 4 5.00 -27.04 19.92
N PRO A 5 5.53 -25.88 19.53
CA PRO A 5 6.85 -25.45 19.95
C PRO A 5 6.92 -25.35 21.47
N ALA A 6 8.04 -25.76 22.04
CA ALA A 6 8.24 -25.91 23.50
C ALA A 6 8.16 -24.57 24.27
N ASN A 7 8.20 -23.40 23.60
CA ASN A 7 8.06 -22.08 24.22
C ASN A 7 7.14 -21.20 23.38
N ALA A 8 5.95 -20.91 23.89
CA ALA A 8 4.99 -20.00 23.27
C ALA A 8 5.52 -18.56 23.15
N ALA A 9 6.48 -18.15 23.97
CA ALA A 9 7.12 -16.85 23.94
C ALA A 9 8.00 -16.63 22.69
N ASP A 10 8.65 -17.70 22.17
CA ASP A 10 9.49 -17.64 20.97
C ASP A 10 8.66 -17.60 19.68
N ALA A 11 7.37 -17.92 19.78
CA ALA A 11 6.44 -17.91 18.65
C ALA A 11 5.82 -16.53 18.38
N LEU A 12 5.88 -15.60 19.33
CA LEU A 12 5.33 -14.26 19.22
C LEU A 12 6.46 -13.25 18.99
N GLN A 13 6.40 -12.56 17.85
CA GLN A 13 7.33 -11.48 17.50
C GLN A 13 6.53 -10.21 17.24
N TRP A 14 7.12 -9.08 17.59
CA TRP A 14 6.55 -7.78 17.25
C TRP A 14 7.66 -6.84 16.78
N SER A 15 7.31 -5.99 15.84
CA SER A 15 8.20 -4.96 15.29
C SER A 15 7.38 -3.77 14.85
N GLY A 16 8.04 -2.64 14.69
CA GLY A 16 7.35 -1.45 14.22
C GLY A 16 8.24 -0.23 14.27
N PHE A 17 7.60 0.91 14.15
CA PHE A 17 8.27 2.20 14.19
C PHE A 17 7.31 3.31 14.63
N ALA A 18 7.91 4.36 15.19
CA ALA A 18 7.28 5.65 15.41
C ALA A 18 7.88 6.69 14.46
N LEU A 19 7.05 7.53 13.88
CA LEU A 19 7.43 8.63 13.01
C LEU A 19 7.04 9.95 13.67
N LEU A 20 7.93 10.94 13.53
CA LEU A 20 7.63 12.34 13.75
C LEU A 20 7.96 13.08 12.45
N ARG A 21 7.04 13.86 11.93
CA ARG A 21 7.18 14.58 10.65
C ARG A 21 6.87 16.04 10.82
N GLY A 22 7.69 16.86 10.16
CA GLY A 22 7.38 18.24 9.85
C GLY A 22 7.22 18.40 8.34
N SER A 23 6.20 19.15 7.92
CA SER A 23 5.94 19.48 6.51
C SER A 23 5.65 20.96 6.37
N ASN A 24 6.09 21.58 5.26
CA ASN A 24 5.70 22.94 4.92
C ASN A 24 4.27 23.04 4.37
N GLY A 25 3.55 21.89 4.26
CA GLY A 25 2.16 21.79 3.90
C GLY A 25 1.81 22.47 2.58
N ALA A 26 2.07 21.84 1.44
CA ALA A 26 1.40 22.23 0.21
C ALA A 26 0.03 21.55 0.19
N GLU A 27 -1.03 22.32 0.40
CA GLU A 27 -2.39 21.81 0.45
C GLU A 27 -2.99 21.76 -0.96
N ARG A 28 -3.25 20.57 -1.47
CA ARG A 28 -4.22 20.38 -2.54
C ARG A 28 -5.17 19.24 -2.15
N GLY A 29 -6.47 19.58 -2.11
CA GLY A 29 -7.55 18.63 -1.89
C GLY A 29 -8.10 18.58 -0.46
N PRO A 30 -9.15 17.75 -0.22
CA PRO A 30 -9.91 17.72 1.04
C PRO A 30 -9.12 17.16 2.23
N LEU A 31 -7.88 16.71 2.01
CA LEU A 31 -7.01 16.12 3.03
C LEU A 31 -5.81 17.03 3.27
N ARG A 32 -5.92 17.87 4.30
CA ARG A 32 -4.81 18.68 4.81
C ARG A 32 -3.72 17.78 5.40
N GLU A 33 -2.48 17.94 4.96
CA GLU A 33 -1.34 17.47 5.74
C GLU A 33 -1.08 18.48 6.87
N GLU A 34 -1.07 18.01 8.09
CA GLU A 34 -0.71 18.85 9.22
C GLU A 34 0.78 19.22 9.14
N PRO A 35 1.15 20.47 9.48
CA PRO A 35 2.56 20.90 9.52
C PRO A 35 3.44 20.04 10.42
N LEU A 36 2.84 19.43 11.44
CA LEU A 36 3.48 18.47 12.34
C LEU A 36 2.57 17.27 12.50
N SER A 37 3.06 16.08 12.22
CA SER A 37 2.33 14.83 12.38
C SER A 37 3.17 13.76 13.07
N ALA A 38 2.50 12.84 13.75
CA ALA A 38 3.10 11.68 14.38
C ALA A 38 2.33 10.42 13.97
N GLN A 39 3.07 9.32 13.76
CA GLN A 39 2.49 8.03 13.42
C GLN A 39 3.23 6.91 14.15
N LEU A 40 2.48 5.92 14.61
CA LEU A 40 3.00 4.67 15.15
C LEU A 40 2.44 3.52 14.33
N GLN A 41 3.31 2.62 13.87
CA GLN A 41 2.91 1.38 13.24
C GLN A 41 3.54 0.20 13.98
N ALA A 42 2.76 -0.85 14.20
CA ALA A 42 3.22 -2.05 14.86
C ALA A 42 2.71 -3.31 14.15
N GLY A 43 3.62 -4.22 13.82
CA GLY A 43 3.34 -5.55 13.32
C GLY A 43 3.53 -6.57 14.43
N ILE A 44 2.58 -7.47 14.58
CA ILE A 44 2.60 -8.58 15.53
C ILE A 44 2.48 -9.87 14.72
N ASP A 45 3.47 -10.74 14.83
CA ASP A 45 3.51 -12.04 14.17
C ASP A 45 3.47 -13.15 15.22
N TRP A 46 2.51 -14.05 15.09
CA TRP A 46 2.45 -15.28 15.87
C TRP A 46 2.65 -16.47 14.95
N THR A 47 3.70 -17.27 15.23
CA THR A 47 4.10 -18.42 14.41
C THR A 47 3.94 -19.71 15.23
N PRO A 48 2.70 -20.26 15.31
CA PRO A 48 2.44 -21.46 16.11
C PRO A 48 3.08 -22.73 15.54
N SER A 49 3.49 -22.70 14.28
CA SER A 49 4.17 -23.82 13.62
C SER A 49 5.03 -23.32 12.45
N PRO A 50 5.96 -24.14 11.92
CA PRO A 50 6.77 -23.79 10.74
C PRO A 50 5.95 -23.49 9.48
N PHE A 51 4.68 -23.88 9.45
CA PHE A 51 3.81 -23.77 8.29
C PHE A 51 2.75 -22.67 8.45
N ALA A 52 2.49 -22.18 9.66
CA ALA A 52 1.42 -21.24 9.95
C ALA A 52 1.91 -19.99 10.66
N ARG A 53 1.40 -18.84 10.23
CA ARG A 53 1.64 -17.53 10.85
C ARG A 53 0.33 -16.76 10.89
N ALA A 54 0.05 -16.10 12.00
CA ALA A 54 -0.95 -15.04 12.08
C ALA A 54 -0.23 -13.68 12.14
N HIS A 55 -0.77 -12.70 11.46
CA HIS A 55 -0.22 -11.34 11.38
C HIS A 55 -1.27 -10.30 11.72
N LEU A 56 -0.88 -9.30 12.50
CA LEU A 56 -1.69 -8.12 12.81
C LEU A 56 -0.84 -6.86 12.60
N HIS A 57 -1.33 -5.92 11.79
CA HIS A 57 -0.73 -4.61 11.56
C HIS A 57 -1.62 -3.52 12.13
N LEU A 58 -1.12 -2.80 13.11
CA LEU A 58 -1.79 -1.72 13.82
C LEU A 58 -1.18 -0.38 13.42
N ILE A 59 -2.03 0.63 13.26
CA ILE A 59 -1.64 2.02 12.99
C ILE A 59 -2.29 2.93 14.02
N ALA A 60 -1.50 3.86 14.58
CA ALA A 60 -1.98 5.02 15.31
C ALA A 60 -1.35 6.29 14.71
N ARG A 61 -2.12 7.38 14.57
CA ARG A 61 -1.66 8.62 13.93
C ARG A 61 -2.32 9.85 14.52
N SER A 62 -1.61 10.97 14.49
CA SER A 62 -2.11 12.27 14.95
C SER A 62 -2.89 13.02 13.87
N ASP A 63 -2.60 12.74 12.58
CA ASP A 63 -3.26 13.35 11.45
C ASP A 63 -4.69 12.83 11.32
N GLY A 64 -5.64 13.67 11.49
CA GLY A 64 -7.03 13.28 11.48
C GLY A 64 -7.94 14.34 12.05
N ALA A 65 -7.75 15.58 11.62
CA ALA A 65 -8.68 16.67 11.91
C ALA A 65 -10.13 16.38 11.48
N ASP A 66 -10.31 15.38 10.59
CA ASP A 66 -11.62 14.89 10.24
C ASP A 66 -12.07 13.84 11.29
N ALA A 67 -13.14 14.15 12.01
CA ALA A 67 -13.72 13.29 13.06
C ALA A 67 -14.16 11.88 12.57
N ARG A 68 -14.12 11.63 11.28
CA ARG A 68 -14.47 10.35 10.65
C ARG A 68 -13.25 9.49 10.32
N ARG A 69 -12.04 9.99 10.55
CA ARG A 69 -10.80 9.23 10.42
C ARG A 69 -10.40 8.63 11.76
N GLY A 70 -10.14 7.35 11.75
CA GLY A 70 -9.63 6.67 12.93
C GLY A 70 -8.21 7.12 13.24
N HIS A 71 -7.97 7.65 14.45
CA HIS A 71 -6.62 7.86 14.95
C HIS A 71 -5.89 6.55 15.27
N PHE A 72 -6.63 5.46 15.37
CA PHE A 72 -6.13 4.12 15.62
C PHE A 72 -6.97 3.10 14.87
N GLY A 73 -6.30 2.12 14.25
CA GLY A 73 -7.01 1.05 13.54
C GLY A 73 -6.10 -0.10 13.12
N ILE A 74 -6.75 -1.10 12.54
CA ILE A 74 -6.11 -2.29 11.99
C ILE A 74 -5.93 -2.08 10.49
N ALA A 75 -4.68 -2.09 10.01
CA ALA A 75 -4.39 -2.03 8.58
C ALA A 75 -4.39 -3.41 7.92
N GLU A 76 -3.88 -4.44 8.61
CA GLU A 76 -3.91 -5.83 8.16
C GLU A 76 -4.20 -6.77 9.33
N ALA A 77 -4.96 -7.83 9.04
CA ALA A 77 -5.19 -8.94 9.97
C ALA A 77 -5.41 -10.22 9.15
N TYR A 78 -4.43 -11.13 9.13
CA TYR A 78 -4.51 -12.33 8.32
C TYR A 78 -3.77 -13.52 8.93
N VAL A 79 -4.08 -14.71 8.42
CA VAL A 79 -3.33 -15.93 8.66
C VAL A 79 -2.69 -16.41 7.37
N ASP A 80 -1.45 -16.84 7.44
CA ASP A 80 -0.70 -17.47 6.33
C ASP A 80 -0.47 -18.96 6.62
N ALA A 81 -0.66 -19.78 5.59
CA ALA A 81 -0.12 -21.15 5.53
C ALA A 81 0.95 -21.22 4.43
N ASN A 82 2.15 -21.66 4.78
CA ASN A 82 3.27 -21.81 3.86
C ASN A 82 3.64 -23.30 3.74
N LEU A 83 3.29 -23.90 2.62
CA LEU A 83 3.58 -25.28 2.28
C LEU A 83 4.77 -25.31 1.33
N ARG A 84 5.65 -26.28 1.52
CA ARG A 84 6.86 -26.46 0.69
C ARG A 84 6.90 -27.88 0.11
N PRO A 85 6.13 -28.17 -0.96
CA PRO A 85 6.20 -29.44 -1.64
C PRO A 85 7.50 -29.52 -2.45
N GLY A 86 8.52 -30.23 -1.93
CA GLY A 86 9.84 -30.31 -2.58
C GLY A 86 10.58 -28.99 -2.62
N GLN A 87 10.88 -28.50 -3.83
CA GLN A 87 11.55 -27.20 -4.06
C GLN A 87 10.56 -26.05 -4.29
N ASP A 88 9.28 -26.34 -4.29
CA ASP A 88 8.22 -25.39 -4.57
C ASP A 88 7.69 -24.75 -3.29
N ARG A 89 6.95 -23.68 -3.44
CA ARG A 89 6.28 -23.01 -2.34
C ARG A 89 4.84 -22.70 -2.72
N LEU A 90 3.89 -23.18 -1.90
CA LEU A 90 2.51 -22.74 -1.94
C LEU A 90 2.21 -21.92 -0.69
N ARG A 91 1.82 -20.66 -0.87
CA ARG A 91 1.32 -19.80 0.18
C ARG A 91 -0.18 -19.65 0.05
N LEU A 92 -0.89 -19.88 1.13
CA LEU A 92 -2.30 -19.56 1.27
C LEU A 92 -2.46 -18.52 2.36
N ARG A 93 -3.23 -17.47 2.10
CA ARG A 93 -3.51 -16.37 3.05
C ARG A 93 -5.00 -16.16 3.16
N ALA A 94 -5.49 -15.90 4.37
CA ALA A 94 -6.89 -15.55 4.64
C ALA A 94 -6.97 -14.36 5.60
N GLY A 95 -7.78 -13.37 5.28
CA GLY A 95 -7.97 -12.16 6.09
C GLY A 95 -7.90 -10.88 5.29
N ALA A 96 -7.56 -9.78 5.96
CA ALA A 96 -7.36 -8.47 5.37
C ALA A 96 -5.86 -8.18 5.17
N PHE A 97 -5.43 -7.83 3.97
CA PHE A 97 -4.01 -7.64 3.63
C PHE A 97 -3.81 -6.66 2.49
N PHE A 98 -2.59 -6.11 2.35
CA PHE A 98 -2.19 -5.37 1.15
C PHE A 98 -1.98 -6.33 -0.02
N PHE A 99 -2.40 -5.95 -1.22
CA PHE A 99 -2.04 -6.70 -2.42
C PHE A 99 -0.52 -6.70 -2.61
N PRO A 100 0.08 -7.85 -2.93
CA PRO A 100 1.51 -7.94 -3.21
C PRO A 100 1.81 -7.46 -4.65
N SER A 101 1.45 -6.22 -4.94
CA SER A 101 1.57 -5.60 -6.27
C SER A 101 2.69 -4.57 -6.36
N SER A 102 3.11 -3.98 -5.23
CA SER A 102 4.08 -2.88 -5.24
C SER A 102 5.52 -3.35 -5.40
N ARG A 103 6.32 -2.53 -6.16
CA ARG A 103 7.79 -2.62 -6.22
C ARG A 103 8.45 -1.54 -5.37
N GLU A 104 7.71 -0.61 -4.86
CA GLU A 104 8.16 0.49 -4.03
C GLU A 104 7.94 0.20 -2.53
N ASN A 105 6.76 -0.29 -2.17
CA ASN A 105 6.39 -0.61 -0.79
C ASN A 105 6.79 -2.04 -0.45
N VAL A 106 8.09 -2.27 -0.27
CA VAL A 106 8.70 -3.59 -0.05
C VAL A 106 9.23 -3.77 1.37
N ASP A 107 9.29 -2.69 2.17
CA ASP A 107 9.64 -2.76 3.59
C ASP A 107 8.48 -3.31 4.44
N ALA A 108 8.81 -3.69 5.68
CA ALA A 108 7.82 -4.17 6.63
C ALA A 108 6.69 -3.14 6.84
N LEU A 109 5.47 -3.63 7.09
CA LEU A 109 4.27 -2.82 7.26
C LEU A 109 3.92 -1.97 6.02
N TRP A 110 4.27 -2.51 4.86
CA TRP A 110 3.99 -1.96 3.52
C TRP A 110 4.58 -0.56 3.28
N GLU A 111 5.72 -0.26 3.88
CA GLU A 111 6.41 1.01 3.67
C GLU A 111 7.32 1.01 2.44
N THR A 112 7.55 2.20 1.91
CA THR A 112 8.56 2.38 0.87
C THR A 112 9.97 2.38 1.45
N ALA A 113 10.88 1.68 0.76
CA ALA A 113 12.30 1.64 1.11
C ALA A 113 13.08 2.85 0.56
N TYR A 114 12.47 3.67 -0.29
CA TYR A 114 13.19 4.60 -1.18
C TYR A 114 12.89 6.07 -0.90
N THR A 115 11.66 6.41 -0.54
CA THR A 115 11.15 7.76 -0.33
C THR A 115 10.35 7.82 0.97
N ILE A 116 10.04 9.02 1.50
CA ILE A 116 9.13 9.15 2.65
C ILE A 116 7.70 8.86 2.21
N THR A 117 7.30 9.44 1.08
CA THR A 117 5.96 9.20 0.52
C THR A 117 6.05 8.26 -0.69
N PRO A 118 5.13 7.31 -0.85
CA PRO A 118 5.08 6.46 -2.03
C PRO A 118 4.64 7.23 -3.28
N SER A 119 4.77 6.60 -4.44
CA SER A 119 4.24 7.09 -5.71
C SER A 119 2.74 7.29 -5.67
N ALA A 120 2.19 8.03 -6.63
CA ALA A 120 0.74 8.23 -6.75
C ALA A 120 -0.01 6.88 -6.83
N LEU A 121 0.53 5.90 -7.58
CA LEU A 121 -0.02 4.55 -7.68
C LEU A 121 -0.12 3.87 -6.31
N ASN A 122 0.98 3.82 -5.58
CA ASN A 122 1.05 3.09 -4.31
C ASN A 122 0.40 3.87 -3.14
N SER A 123 0.36 5.20 -3.20
CA SER A 123 -0.44 6.03 -2.30
C SER A 123 -1.92 5.65 -2.40
N TRP A 124 -2.46 5.60 -3.63
CA TRP A 124 -3.85 5.21 -3.85
C TRP A 124 -4.15 3.78 -3.41
N LEU A 125 -3.33 2.81 -3.82
CA LEU A 125 -3.54 1.41 -3.41
C LEU A 125 -3.53 1.24 -1.88
N GLY A 126 -2.64 1.93 -1.19
CA GLY A 126 -2.56 1.91 0.27
C GLY A 126 -3.69 2.66 0.96
N GLU A 127 -4.20 3.71 0.34
CA GLU A 127 -5.27 4.54 0.89
C GLU A 127 -6.67 3.98 0.63
N GLU A 128 -6.89 3.20 -0.44
CA GLU A 128 -8.25 2.80 -0.81
C GLU A 128 -8.45 1.29 -0.93
N LEU A 129 -7.38 0.50 -1.11
CA LEU A 129 -7.53 -0.93 -1.38
C LEU A 129 -7.06 -1.79 -0.20
N ARG A 130 -8.00 -2.55 0.38
CA ARG A 130 -7.73 -3.53 1.43
C ARG A 130 -8.61 -4.76 1.24
N PRO A 131 -8.19 -5.75 0.43
CA PRO A 131 -8.96 -6.96 0.24
C PRO A 131 -9.17 -7.72 1.55
N ILE A 132 -10.38 -8.18 1.76
CA ILE A 132 -10.73 -9.12 2.82
C ILE A 132 -11.12 -10.42 2.14
N GLY A 133 -10.24 -11.42 2.17
CA GLY A 133 -10.47 -12.59 1.37
C GLY A 133 -9.42 -13.69 1.49
N LEU A 134 -9.29 -14.44 0.42
CA LEU A 134 -8.37 -15.57 0.28
C LEU A 134 -7.39 -15.29 -0.84
N ASP A 135 -6.11 -15.49 -0.57
CA ASP A 135 -5.02 -15.39 -1.54
C ASP A 135 -4.26 -16.71 -1.62
N ALA A 136 -4.01 -17.18 -2.82
CA ALA A 136 -3.17 -18.33 -3.10
C ALA A 136 -2.04 -17.94 -4.04
N ALA A 137 -0.80 -18.31 -3.72
CA ALA A 137 0.37 -18.08 -4.58
C ALA A 137 1.27 -19.30 -4.61
N TYR A 138 1.56 -19.76 -5.83
CA TYR A 138 2.47 -20.86 -6.09
C TYR A 138 3.75 -20.35 -6.73
N THR A 139 4.90 -20.75 -6.17
CA THR A 139 6.23 -20.36 -6.65
C THR A 139 7.02 -21.59 -7.06
N HIS A 140 7.55 -21.58 -8.29
CA HIS A 140 8.45 -22.59 -8.85
C HIS A 140 9.61 -21.90 -9.58
N ARG A 141 10.85 -22.22 -9.22
CA ARG A 141 12.07 -21.72 -9.88
C ARG A 141 12.08 -20.22 -10.19
N GLY A 142 11.65 -19.39 -9.23
CA GLY A 142 11.60 -17.94 -9.38
C GLY A 142 10.36 -17.39 -10.10
N LEU A 143 9.51 -18.25 -10.64
CA LEU A 143 8.21 -17.86 -11.19
C LEU A 143 7.14 -18.03 -10.11
N THR A 144 6.32 -17.01 -9.90
CA THR A 144 5.17 -17.04 -9.00
C THR A 144 3.91 -16.72 -9.79
N ALA A 145 2.90 -17.57 -9.65
CA ALA A 145 1.52 -17.28 -10.07
C ALA A 145 0.65 -17.18 -8.83
N GLY A 146 -0.24 -16.21 -8.78
CA GLY A 146 -1.13 -16.01 -7.63
C GLY A 146 -2.48 -15.49 -8.03
N THR A 147 -3.48 -15.76 -7.17
CA THR A 147 -4.84 -15.27 -7.31
C THR A 147 -5.41 -14.89 -5.94
N THR A 148 -6.27 -13.90 -5.93
CA THR A 148 -7.01 -13.47 -4.74
C THR A 148 -8.49 -13.45 -5.05
N LEU A 149 -9.32 -13.93 -4.14
CA LEU A 149 -10.78 -13.72 -4.13
C LEU A 149 -11.10 -12.91 -2.89
N PHE A 150 -11.85 -11.83 -3.02
CA PHE A 150 -12.08 -10.90 -1.91
C PHE A 150 -13.48 -10.27 -1.94
N ARG A 151 -13.85 -9.74 -0.80
CA ARG A 151 -15.00 -8.86 -0.58
C ARG A 151 -14.55 -7.57 0.07
N GLY A 152 -15.47 -6.61 0.16
CA GLY A 152 -15.19 -5.23 0.51
C GLY A 152 -14.40 -4.57 -0.61
N ASN A 153 -14.29 -3.26 -0.59
CA ASN A 153 -13.70 -2.44 -1.64
C ASN A 153 -14.65 -2.15 -2.83
N ASP A 154 -15.95 -2.17 -2.60
CA ASP A 154 -16.93 -1.73 -3.62
C ASP A 154 -16.75 -0.26 -3.97
N THR A 155 -16.13 0.53 -3.10
CA THR A 155 -15.79 1.93 -3.35
C THR A 155 -14.41 2.13 -4.00
N PHE A 156 -13.69 1.07 -4.36
CA PHE A 156 -12.35 1.15 -4.94
C PHE A 156 -12.34 1.88 -6.29
N GLY A 157 -11.54 2.95 -6.39
CA GLY A 157 -11.47 3.83 -7.56
C GLY A 157 -12.14 5.19 -7.35
N ALA A 158 -12.88 5.38 -6.26
CA ALA A 158 -13.54 6.64 -5.92
C ALA A 158 -12.53 7.79 -5.72
N ILE A 159 -11.44 7.54 -4.98
CA ILE A 159 -10.46 8.57 -4.65
C ILE A 159 -9.84 9.20 -5.89
N PRO A 160 -9.19 8.48 -6.81
CA PRO A 160 -8.56 9.10 -7.96
C PRO A 160 -9.58 9.68 -8.94
N ALA A 161 -10.77 9.10 -9.03
CA ALA A 161 -11.80 9.58 -9.97
C ALA A 161 -12.45 10.89 -9.50
N ALA A 162 -12.73 11.07 -8.23
CA ALA A 162 -13.44 12.23 -7.71
C ALA A 162 -12.51 13.26 -7.04
N ARG A 163 -11.53 12.83 -6.24
CA ARG A 163 -10.59 13.73 -5.56
C ARG A 163 -9.31 13.98 -6.35
N GLY A 164 -8.90 13.02 -7.17
CA GLY A 164 -7.60 13.02 -7.85
C GLY A 164 -6.51 12.27 -7.06
N TRP A 165 -5.34 12.17 -7.69
CA TRP A 165 -4.19 11.47 -7.16
C TRP A 165 -3.48 12.27 -6.05
N SER A 166 -2.82 11.57 -5.15
CA SER A 166 -1.99 12.15 -4.09
C SER A 166 -0.70 11.36 -3.91
N LEU A 167 0.31 11.98 -3.30
CA LEU A 167 1.57 11.33 -2.91
C LEU A 167 1.67 11.39 -1.39
N ARG A 168 1.22 10.33 -0.69
CA ARG A 168 1.22 10.24 0.77
C ARG A 168 1.10 8.79 1.23
N ASP A 169 1.49 8.53 2.46
CA ASP A 169 1.47 7.23 3.11
C ASP A 169 0.30 7.07 4.09
N HIS A 170 -0.86 7.52 3.68
CA HIS A 170 -2.08 7.31 4.47
C HIS A 170 -2.64 5.90 4.21
N TRP A 171 -2.20 4.91 4.98
CA TRP A 171 -2.73 3.56 4.90
C TRP A 171 -4.09 3.50 5.58
N ILE A 172 -5.12 3.15 4.82
CA ILE A 172 -6.48 3.01 5.36
C ILE A 172 -6.54 1.83 6.34
N THR A 173 -7.31 2.02 7.41
CA THR A 173 -7.61 0.99 8.38
C THR A 173 -9.00 0.40 8.16
N LEU A 174 -9.24 -0.82 8.63
CA LEU A 174 -10.52 -1.49 8.48
C LEU A 174 -11.64 -0.67 9.13
N GLY A 175 -12.72 -0.42 8.38
CA GLY A 175 -13.86 0.38 8.82
C GLY A 175 -13.64 1.90 8.78
N GLU A 176 -12.48 2.37 8.33
CA GLU A 176 -12.23 3.80 8.17
C GLU A 176 -13.01 4.38 6.99
N TRP A 177 -13.48 5.60 7.15
CA TRP A 177 -14.17 6.38 6.14
C TRP A 177 -13.30 7.54 5.69
N ILE A 178 -13.09 7.66 4.39
CA ILE A 178 -12.27 8.72 3.80
C ILE A 178 -13.17 9.65 3.00
N PRO A 179 -13.11 10.97 3.23
CA PRO A 179 -13.83 11.92 2.41
C PRO A 179 -13.23 11.92 0.99
N VAL A 180 -14.10 11.82 0.01
CA VAL A 180 -13.77 11.92 -1.42
C VAL A 180 -14.02 13.35 -1.90
N ASP A 181 -15.15 13.91 -1.44
CA ASP A 181 -15.47 15.33 -1.51
C ASP A 181 -16.23 15.73 -0.23
N PRO A 182 -16.69 17.01 -0.05
CA PRO A 182 -17.37 17.43 1.17
C PRO A 182 -18.62 16.62 1.52
N GLU A 183 -19.28 16.01 0.55
CA GLU A 183 -20.55 15.28 0.74
C GLU A 183 -20.40 13.76 0.67
N TYR A 184 -19.35 13.25 0.00
CA TYR A 184 -19.17 11.84 -0.28
C TYR A 184 -17.95 11.25 0.41
N PHE A 185 -18.08 9.98 0.77
CA PHE A 185 -17.06 9.19 1.47
C PHE A 185 -16.81 7.88 0.74
N THR A 186 -15.62 7.33 0.92
CA THR A 186 -15.26 5.96 0.55
C THR A 186 -14.90 5.16 1.80
N SER A 187 -15.03 3.85 1.76
CA SER A 187 -14.62 2.95 2.84
C SER A 187 -14.14 1.63 2.27
N VAL A 188 -12.95 1.20 2.65
CA VAL A 188 -12.38 -0.08 2.19
C VAL A 188 -13.17 -1.30 2.63
N SER A 189 -13.94 -1.18 3.71
CA SER A 189 -14.77 -2.28 4.22
C SER A 189 -16.18 -2.29 3.63
N ALA A 190 -16.48 -1.34 2.72
CA ALA A 190 -17.79 -1.32 2.09
C ALA A 190 -17.99 -2.55 1.21
N GLU A 191 -19.06 -3.27 1.49
CA GLU A 191 -19.54 -4.43 0.74
C GLU A 191 -21.04 -4.25 0.59
N ASN A 192 -21.51 -3.77 -0.54
CA ASN A 192 -22.88 -3.34 -0.74
C ASN A 192 -23.63 -4.25 -1.71
N ASP A 193 -22.99 -4.73 -2.77
CA ASP A 193 -23.62 -5.49 -3.84
C ASP A 193 -23.44 -7.01 -3.71
N HIS A 194 -22.69 -7.48 -2.71
CA HIS A 194 -22.42 -8.89 -2.42
C HIS A 194 -21.69 -9.65 -3.52
N ARG A 195 -20.96 -8.98 -4.40
CA ARG A 195 -20.15 -9.60 -5.45
C ARG A 195 -18.74 -9.85 -4.97
N LEU A 196 -18.13 -10.89 -5.52
CA LEU A 196 -16.72 -11.20 -5.24
C LEU A 196 -15.84 -10.48 -6.24
N GLY A 197 -14.93 -9.67 -5.72
CA GLY A 197 -13.80 -9.18 -6.47
C GLY A 197 -12.72 -10.26 -6.60
N TRP A 198 -11.84 -10.12 -7.58
CA TRP A 198 -10.74 -11.03 -7.80
C TRP A 198 -9.48 -10.31 -8.31
N SER A 199 -8.34 -10.94 -8.11
CA SER A 199 -7.11 -10.54 -8.77
C SER A 199 -6.32 -11.76 -9.26
N ALA A 200 -5.51 -11.53 -10.29
CA ALA A 200 -4.51 -12.49 -10.74
C ALA A 200 -3.16 -11.79 -10.88
N ARG A 201 -2.08 -12.50 -10.55
CA ARG A 201 -0.73 -11.95 -10.67
C ARG A 201 0.27 -13.00 -11.15
N GLY A 202 1.24 -12.51 -11.91
CA GLY A 202 2.44 -13.24 -12.30
C GLY A 202 3.68 -12.47 -11.87
N GLN A 203 4.70 -13.15 -11.36
CA GLN A 203 5.96 -12.55 -10.98
C GLN A 203 7.12 -13.46 -11.40
N TRP A 204 8.16 -12.87 -11.95
CA TRP A 204 9.44 -13.54 -12.18
C TRP A 204 10.54 -12.85 -11.38
N ILE A 205 11.33 -13.65 -10.68
CA ILE A 205 12.46 -13.19 -9.87
C ILE A 205 13.72 -13.85 -10.41
N GLY A 206 14.61 -13.06 -10.99
CA GLY A 206 15.96 -13.44 -11.39
C GLY A 206 16.99 -13.05 -10.33
N ALA A 207 18.28 -13.16 -10.67
CA ALA A 207 19.39 -12.83 -9.75
C ALA A 207 19.37 -11.35 -9.31
N ASN A 208 19.14 -10.45 -10.26
CA ASN A 208 19.20 -8.99 -10.03
C ASN A 208 17.97 -8.26 -10.56
N ALA A 209 16.99 -8.97 -11.09
CA ALA A 209 15.82 -8.39 -11.72
C ALA A 209 14.55 -9.07 -11.25
N LEU A 210 13.49 -8.30 -11.20
CA LEU A 210 12.15 -8.76 -10.91
C LEU A 210 11.19 -8.10 -11.90
N VAL A 211 10.23 -8.87 -12.42
CA VAL A 211 9.13 -8.36 -13.24
C VAL A 211 7.83 -8.89 -12.67
N GLN A 212 6.79 -8.06 -12.64
CA GLN A 212 5.49 -8.41 -12.09
C GLN A 212 4.38 -7.83 -12.94
N LEU A 213 3.30 -8.60 -13.07
CA LEU A 213 2.03 -8.20 -13.64
C LEU A 213 0.92 -8.54 -12.63
N THR A 214 -0.03 -7.63 -12.45
CA THR A 214 -1.18 -7.83 -11.56
C THR A 214 -2.43 -7.27 -12.23
N HIS A 215 -3.51 -8.05 -12.22
CA HIS A 215 -4.85 -7.63 -12.60
C HIS A 215 -5.73 -7.62 -11.37
N ILE A 216 -6.57 -6.59 -11.21
CA ILE A 216 -7.52 -6.42 -10.11
C ILE A 216 -8.88 -6.04 -10.70
N ASP A 217 -9.93 -6.75 -10.33
CA ASP A 217 -11.32 -6.43 -10.66
C ASP A 217 -12.14 -6.55 -9.36
N ASN A 218 -12.63 -5.43 -8.82
CA ASN A 218 -13.47 -5.48 -7.63
C ASN A 218 -14.90 -5.95 -7.94
N HIS A 219 -15.27 -6.01 -9.22
CA HIS A 219 -16.52 -6.52 -9.73
C HIS A 219 -17.76 -5.80 -9.21
N ALA A 220 -17.62 -4.61 -8.61
CA ALA A 220 -18.71 -3.81 -8.11
C ALA A 220 -19.61 -3.31 -9.25
N ASP A 221 -20.91 -3.16 -8.97
CA ASP A 221 -21.91 -2.85 -10.01
C ASP A 221 -21.99 -1.35 -10.37
N GLY A 222 -21.37 -0.50 -9.58
CA GLY A 222 -21.34 0.95 -9.82
C GLY A 222 -22.62 1.68 -9.39
N LEU A 223 -23.49 1.06 -8.60
CA LEU A 223 -24.75 1.65 -8.17
C LEU A 223 -24.62 2.41 -6.84
N GLU A 224 -25.65 3.16 -6.51
CA GLU A 224 -25.76 3.90 -5.25
C GLU A 224 -26.42 3.03 -4.17
N TYR A 225 -25.76 2.96 -2.99
CA TYR A 225 -26.23 2.26 -1.80
C TYR A 225 -26.29 3.22 -0.61
N GLY A 226 -27.44 3.86 -0.41
CA GLY A 226 -27.62 4.84 0.67
C GLY A 226 -26.82 6.11 0.47
N ARG A 227 -25.65 6.23 1.12
CA ARG A 227 -24.73 7.39 0.97
C ARG A 227 -23.40 6.99 0.32
N LEU A 228 -23.28 5.76 -0.12
CA LEU A 228 -22.12 5.24 -0.81
C LEU A 228 -22.42 5.01 -2.27
N PHE A 229 -21.45 5.26 -3.10
CA PHE A 229 -21.46 4.81 -4.49
C PHE A 229 -20.47 3.66 -4.62
N ASP A 230 -20.92 2.57 -5.19
CA ASP A 230 -20.03 1.53 -5.66
C ASP A 230 -19.31 2.02 -6.92
N TRP A 231 -18.05 1.62 -7.02
CA TRP A 231 -17.20 1.97 -8.16
C TRP A 231 -16.69 0.67 -8.79
N GLY A 232 -17.21 0.35 -9.97
CA GLY A 232 -16.75 -0.82 -10.71
C GLY A 232 -15.38 -0.55 -11.32
N THR A 233 -14.32 -1.10 -10.72
CA THR A 233 -12.94 -0.82 -11.10
C THR A 233 -12.23 -2.06 -11.58
N ARG A 234 -11.63 -1.96 -12.79
CA ARG A 234 -10.70 -2.93 -13.35
C ARG A 234 -9.36 -2.26 -13.56
N PHE A 235 -8.31 -2.84 -13.00
CA PHE A 235 -7.03 -2.17 -12.99
C PHE A 235 -5.87 -3.15 -13.19
N ASP A 236 -5.00 -2.85 -14.13
CA ASP A 236 -3.79 -3.61 -14.43
C ASP A 236 -2.57 -2.88 -13.90
N ILE A 237 -1.58 -3.60 -13.39
CA ILE A 237 -0.31 -3.07 -12.92
C ILE A 237 0.83 -3.89 -13.52
N ALA A 238 1.77 -3.23 -14.17
CA ALA A 238 3.04 -3.81 -14.57
C ALA A 238 4.19 -3.14 -13.79
N GLY A 239 5.09 -3.94 -13.24
CA GLY A 239 6.21 -3.46 -12.45
C GLY A 239 7.51 -4.20 -12.78
N ALA A 240 8.63 -3.48 -12.70
CA ALA A 240 9.97 -4.05 -12.84
C ALA A 240 10.92 -3.41 -11.82
N GLU A 241 11.87 -4.20 -11.36
CA GLU A 241 12.96 -3.79 -10.49
C GLU A 241 14.27 -4.40 -10.97
N TYR A 242 15.35 -3.63 -10.91
CA TYR A 242 16.69 -4.10 -11.21
C TYR A 242 17.68 -3.54 -10.20
N THR A 243 18.53 -4.41 -9.63
CA THR A 243 19.56 -4.03 -8.66
C THR A 243 20.95 -4.28 -9.23
N ALA A 244 21.81 -3.28 -9.20
CA ALA A 244 23.21 -3.35 -9.64
C ALA A 244 24.14 -2.77 -8.57
N GLY A 245 24.75 -3.61 -7.77
CA GLY A 245 25.55 -3.19 -6.62
C GLY A 245 24.73 -2.38 -5.63
N ASP A 246 25.10 -1.12 -5.41
CA ASP A 246 24.38 -0.20 -4.52
C ASP A 246 23.19 0.53 -5.17
N TRP A 247 22.97 0.32 -6.46
CA TRP A 247 21.90 0.96 -7.22
C TRP A 247 20.67 0.07 -7.31
N THR A 248 19.50 0.68 -7.18
CA THR A 248 18.20 0.08 -7.46
C THR A 248 17.45 0.96 -8.44
N PHE A 249 16.91 0.34 -9.47
CA PHE A 249 16.02 0.93 -10.46
C PHE A 249 14.67 0.23 -10.32
N ALA A 250 13.60 0.97 -10.10
CA ALA A 250 12.26 0.40 -10.07
C ALA A 250 11.29 1.29 -10.84
N ALA A 251 10.33 0.65 -11.48
CA ALA A 251 9.25 1.33 -12.20
C ALA A 251 7.99 0.50 -12.12
N GLU A 252 6.85 1.19 -12.00
CA GLU A 252 5.52 0.58 -12.13
C GLU A 252 4.64 1.49 -12.95
N THR A 253 3.71 0.87 -13.67
CA THR A 253 2.62 1.54 -14.37
C THR A 253 1.33 0.80 -14.09
N GLY A 254 0.28 1.54 -13.75
CA GLY A 254 -1.05 1.02 -13.55
C GLY A 254 -2.04 1.76 -14.44
N TRP A 255 -3.03 1.03 -14.97
CA TRP A 255 -4.07 1.60 -15.83
C TRP A 255 -5.36 0.80 -15.73
N GLY A 256 -6.47 1.48 -15.98
CA GLY A 256 -7.78 0.83 -16.07
C GLY A 256 -8.93 1.80 -15.87
N PRO A 257 -10.14 1.39 -16.22
CA PRO A 257 -11.34 2.17 -15.98
C PRO A 257 -11.86 1.96 -14.57
N THR A 258 -12.44 3.01 -14.02
CA THR A 258 -13.42 2.95 -12.92
C THR A 258 -14.71 3.61 -13.37
N PHE A 259 -15.86 3.14 -12.88
CA PHE A 259 -17.15 3.69 -13.25
C PHE A 259 -18.14 3.67 -12.09
N LEU A 260 -19.09 4.58 -12.17
CA LEU A 260 -20.30 4.60 -11.35
C LEU A 260 -21.53 4.85 -12.21
N ILE A 261 -22.73 4.53 -11.70
CA ILE A 261 -24.01 4.72 -12.38
C ILE A 261 -24.89 5.61 -11.51
N VAL A 262 -25.19 6.80 -12.01
CA VAL A 262 -26.08 7.78 -11.36
C VAL A 262 -27.31 7.98 -12.24
N GLN A 263 -28.49 7.78 -11.68
CA GLN A 263 -29.78 7.90 -12.37
C GLN A 263 -29.84 7.11 -13.70
N GLY A 264 -29.23 5.91 -13.71
CA GLY A 264 -29.17 5.05 -14.88
C GLY A 264 -28.11 5.44 -15.94
N GLN A 265 -27.41 6.54 -15.76
CA GLN A 265 -26.32 6.96 -16.64
C GLN A 265 -24.97 6.49 -16.08
N LYS A 266 -24.20 5.80 -16.92
CA LYS A 266 -22.85 5.33 -16.58
C LYS A 266 -21.80 6.43 -16.82
N PHE A 267 -21.07 6.77 -15.78
CA PHE A 267 -19.91 7.67 -15.84
C PHE A 267 -18.63 6.85 -15.68
N THR A 268 -17.71 6.99 -16.61
CA THR A 268 -16.44 6.23 -16.61
C THR A 268 -15.26 7.17 -16.59
N THR A 269 -14.31 6.90 -15.69
CA THR A 269 -13.02 7.59 -15.61
C THR A 269 -11.90 6.60 -15.90
N ASN A 270 -11.00 6.95 -16.83
CA ASN A 270 -9.81 6.16 -17.09
C ASN A 270 -8.70 6.60 -16.15
N LEU A 271 -8.26 5.68 -15.31
CA LEU A 271 -7.18 5.90 -14.37
C LEU A 271 -5.86 5.45 -14.96
N ARG A 272 -4.82 6.25 -14.77
CA ARG A 272 -3.44 5.87 -15.10
C ARG A 272 -2.50 6.49 -14.07
N ALA A 273 -1.57 5.68 -13.55
CA ALA A 273 -0.48 6.17 -12.73
C ALA A 273 0.79 5.37 -13.01
N SER A 274 1.91 6.06 -13.14
CA SER A 274 3.21 5.45 -13.41
C SER A 274 4.26 6.14 -12.60
N TYR A 275 5.28 5.41 -12.16
CA TYR A 275 6.50 6.01 -11.63
C TYR A 275 7.74 5.28 -12.14
N ALA A 276 8.85 5.99 -12.11
CA ALA A 276 10.19 5.41 -12.23
C ALA A 276 11.09 6.04 -11.16
N LEU A 277 11.89 5.21 -10.49
CA LEU A 277 12.84 5.67 -9.48
C LEU A 277 14.24 5.09 -9.70
N VAL A 278 15.21 5.87 -9.29
CA VAL A 278 16.61 5.47 -9.15
C VAL A 278 17.02 5.76 -7.72
N SER A 279 17.51 4.75 -7.03
CA SER A 279 17.99 4.84 -5.66
C SER A 279 19.39 4.32 -5.54
N ARG A 280 20.25 5.03 -4.81
CA ARG A 280 21.59 4.57 -4.46
C ARG A 280 21.77 4.51 -2.97
N ARG A 281 22.28 3.40 -2.49
CA ARG A 281 22.66 3.19 -1.10
C ARG A 281 24.17 3.23 -0.93
N TRP A 282 24.63 3.78 0.17
CA TRP A 282 26.01 3.70 0.65
C TRP A 282 26.04 3.58 2.17
N ALA A 283 27.21 3.43 2.76
CA ALA A 283 27.36 3.06 4.18
C ALA A 283 26.59 3.96 5.17
N ARG A 284 26.39 5.24 4.84
CA ARG A 284 25.75 6.22 5.75
C ARG A 284 24.42 6.78 5.26
N GLY A 285 23.93 6.34 4.12
CA GLY A 285 22.71 6.91 3.58
C GLY A 285 22.16 6.22 2.35
N ARG A 286 21.02 6.72 1.93
CA ARG A 286 20.33 6.38 0.67
C ARG A 286 19.79 7.67 0.06
N ALA A 287 20.05 7.92 -1.20
CA ALA A 287 19.39 8.96 -1.98
C ALA A 287 18.53 8.32 -3.05
N THR A 288 17.38 8.92 -3.31
CA THR A 288 16.45 8.47 -4.33
C THR A 288 15.92 9.66 -5.11
N VAL A 289 15.78 9.47 -6.42
CA VAL A 289 15.02 10.34 -7.32
C VAL A 289 13.88 9.51 -7.87
N ARG A 290 12.65 10.03 -7.80
CA ARG A 290 11.45 9.42 -8.40
C ARG A 290 10.72 10.44 -9.26
N ALA A 291 10.29 10.01 -10.43
CA ALA A 291 9.39 10.73 -11.31
C ALA A 291 8.05 10.00 -11.36
N ASP A 292 6.96 10.72 -11.13
CA ASP A 292 5.59 10.23 -11.20
C ASP A 292 4.86 10.93 -12.36
N ALA A 293 4.01 10.17 -13.08
CA ALA A 293 3.08 10.67 -14.08
C ALA A 293 1.73 9.98 -13.86
N PHE A 294 0.66 10.75 -13.71
CA PHE A 294 -0.65 10.19 -13.40
C PHE A 294 -1.78 11.02 -14.01
N SER A 295 -2.90 10.36 -14.26
CA SER A 295 -4.09 10.99 -14.82
C SER A 295 -5.37 10.28 -14.37
N ALA A 296 -6.40 11.09 -14.18
CA ALA A 296 -7.79 10.70 -14.10
C ALA A 296 -8.58 11.73 -14.93
N ALA A 297 -9.20 12.72 -14.31
CA ALA A 297 -9.79 13.86 -15.03
C ALA A 297 -8.72 14.84 -15.55
N ARG A 298 -7.53 14.87 -14.93
CA ARG A 298 -6.40 15.76 -15.30
C ARG A 298 -5.11 14.96 -15.41
N HIS A 299 -4.16 15.48 -16.19
CA HIS A 299 -2.79 14.95 -16.27
C HIS A 299 -1.90 15.74 -15.33
N GLU A 300 -1.17 15.03 -14.48
CA GLU A 300 -0.25 15.63 -13.50
C GLU A 300 1.07 14.86 -13.48
N HIS A 301 2.13 15.55 -13.04
CA HIS A 301 3.47 14.99 -12.89
C HIS A 301 4.07 15.46 -11.57
N ALA A 302 4.91 14.62 -10.99
CA ALA A 302 5.69 14.98 -9.81
C ALA A 302 7.12 14.48 -9.92
N ILE A 303 8.05 15.23 -9.31
CA ILE A 303 9.44 14.80 -9.10
C ILE A 303 9.69 14.81 -7.59
N THR A 304 10.18 13.70 -7.08
CA THR A 304 10.51 13.52 -5.67
C THR A 304 12.00 13.24 -5.51
N LEU A 305 12.65 13.97 -4.60
CA LEU A 305 14.02 13.75 -4.15
C LEU A 305 13.99 13.38 -2.68
N ALA A 306 14.56 12.26 -2.30
CA ALA A 306 14.61 11.82 -0.91
C ALA A 306 16.02 11.45 -0.47
N TYR A 307 16.33 11.74 0.78
CA TYR A 307 17.56 11.32 1.43
C TYR A 307 17.28 10.74 2.81
N PHE A 308 17.79 9.54 3.06
CA PHE A 308 17.73 8.85 4.35
C PHE A 308 19.13 8.75 4.94
N TRP A 309 19.30 9.21 6.18
CA TRP A 309 20.54 8.95 6.94
C TRP A 309 20.45 7.58 7.59
N MET A 310 21.43 6.74 7.31
CA MET A 310 21.58 5.43 7.95
C MET A 310 22.49 5.57 9.16
N LEU A 311 21.93 6.03 10.28
CA LEU A 311 22.66 6.11 11.54
C LEU A 311 22.77 4.72 12.16
N ARG A 312 23.80 4.55 13.02
CA ARG A 312 23.86 3.37 13.87
C ARG A 312 22.74 3.43 14.89
N GLY A 313 22.05 2.30 15.11
CA GLY A 313 20.94 2.20 16.06
C GLY A 313 19.56 2.23 15.40
N ARG A 314 18.56 2.70 16.17
CA ARG A 314 17.13 2.60 15.82
C ARG A 314 16.55 3.87 15.19
N LEU A 315 17.34 4.95 15.15
CA LEU A 315 16.91 6.25 14.61
C LEU A 315 17.31 6.40 13.14
N ARG A 316 16.39 6.82 12.31
CA ARG A 316 16.60 7.11 10.88
C ARG A 316 15.96 8.45 10.51
N PRO A 317 16.74 9.55 10.49
CA PRO A 317 16.29 10.81 9.92
C PRO A 317 16.14 10.70 8.40
N ALA A 318 15.23 11.48 7.84
CA ALA A 318 15.03 11.58 6.40
C ALA A 318 14.52 12.98 6.01
N VAL A 319 14.78 13.35 4.76
CA VAL A 319 14.24 14.55 4.13
C VAL A 319 13.74 14.18 2.74
N GLU A 320 12.62 14.75 2.35
CA GLU A 320 12.02 14.61 1.04
C GLU A 320 11.58 15.97 0.51
N LEU A 321 11.89 16.22 -0.77
CA LEU A 321 11.40 17.34 -1.54
C LEU A 321 10.57 16.79 -2.70
N THR A 322 9.32 17.21 -2.81
CA THR A 322 8.43 16.86 -3.92
C THR A 322 7.97 18.14 -4.62
N SER A 323 8.10 18.17 -5.94
CA SER A 323 7.54 19.21 -6.79
C SER A 323 6.41 18.61 -7.64
N MET A 324 5.21 19.17 -7.56
CA MET A 324 4.01 18.71 -8.26
C MET A 324 3.15 19.90 -8.70
N GLY A 325 2.94 20.06 -10.01
CA GLY A 325 2.06 21.08 -10.56
C GLY A 325 2.43 22.52 -10.18
N GLY A 326 3.72 22.80 -9.95
CA GLY A 326 4.24 24.11 -9.54
C GLY A 326 4.34 24.29 -8.00
N ASP A 327 3.74 23.42 -7.22
CA ASP A 327 3.85 23.43 -5.76
C ASP A 327 5.07 22.62 -5.32
N GLN A 328 5.70 23.05 -4.23
CA GLN A 328 6.83 22.36 -3.62
C GLN A 328 6.48 21.97 -2.19
N ARG A 329 6.67 20.71 -1.87
CA ARG A 329 6.52 20.16 -0.53
C ARG A 329 7.85 19.66 -0.01
N VAL A 330 8.20 20.05 1.20
CA VAL A 330 9.35 19.53 1.96
C VAL A 330 8.83 18.77 3.15
N ILE A 331 9.29 17.54 3.32
CA ILE A 331 9.02 16.72 4.52
C ILE A 331 10.35 16.43 5.20
N VAL A 332 10.40 16.65 6.51
CA VAL A 332 11.48 16.18 7.38
C VAL A 332 10.90 15.13 8.32
N GLN A 333 11.52 13.96 8.39
CA GLN A 333 11.04 12.84 9.18
C GLN A 333 12.12 12.34 10.12
N LEU A 334 11.73 12.01 11.35
CA LEU A 334 12.49 11.19 12.26
C LEU A 334 11.75 9.88 12.51
N ARG A 335 12.38 8.75 12.18
CA ARG A 335 11.86 7.41 12.43
C ARG A 335 12.63 6.74 13.55
N TYR A 336 11.91 6.18 14.52
CA TYR A 336 12.44 5.29 15.54
C TYR A 336 11.89 3.88 15.34
N SER A 337 12.73 2.90 15.05
CA SER A 337 12.33 1.52 14.83
C SER A 337 12.52 0.68 16.10
N PHE A 338 11.58 -0.24 16.36
CA PHE A 338 11.61 -1.15 17.50
C PHE A 338 11.25 -2.57 17.07
N ALA A 339 11.72 -3.56 17.82
CA ALA A 339 11.38 -4.98 17.62
C ALA A 339 11.52 -5.71 18.94
N SER A 340 10.80 -6.85 19.10
CA SER A 340 11.05 -7.81 20.15
C SER A 340 12.49 -8.28 20.05
N GLY A 341 13.21 -8.36 21.18
CA GLY A 341 14.58 -8.89 21.22
C GLY A 341 14.65 -10.30 20.64
N ARG A 342 15.71 -10.57 19.88
CA ARG A 342 16.16 -11.94 19.59
C ARG A 342 17.02 -12.41 20.73
#